data_523680975c0b123e97dac46a9c3144c7
#
_entry.id   523680975c0b123e97dac46a9c3144c7
#
_cell.length_a   1.000
_cell.length_b   1.000
_cell.length_c   1.000
_cell.angle_alpha   90.00
_cell.angle_beta   90.00
_cell.angle_gamma   90.00
#
_symmetry.space_group_name_H-M   'P 1'
#
loop_
_entity.id
_entity.type
_entity.pdbx_description
1 polymer ?
#
loop_
_entity_poly.entity_id
_entity_poly.type
_entity_poly.pdbx_seq_one_letter_code
_entity_poly.pdbx_strand_id
1 'polypeptide(L)'
;LAIKSEGDPIKENITISGSTLPAQDEILLQEDLGRAFVASIDGWIWKVDLTNNHAEPFVKTPLLPGGMVFHPKNKDIIFMCLSRGKQHVDNLVDIPGIYELTISTKQFRKIGTRVPLVDKTKEPSVNQIGIFYPHGKETKIPISGLNDTNSRNVEKADDLAISKDGERIYFTEPYDHPNSILGVSSQSKHEVLTLGRNGHLWKYDLKDNTASLIAYQYTYLDGILLEYNQGEKESSILLNELSKSRLIRLHLTGDKEGKDENVIEGLPGFPDGMDRDPSGRIWIAIPVERSKLITWLHKHPFWKRIALYIPESLQPVSKKTGILTLSPDGSKPLYYSLHNGSLFSYIIVVVPGKEKLYLAVYQDGFKGFVTMPYPNNI
;
A
#
# COMPACT_ATOMS: atom_id res chain seq x y z
N LEU A 1 14.65 7.33 -15.78
CA LEU A 1 14.75 6.03 -16.45
C LEU A 1 13.58 5.89 -17.44
N ALA A 2 13.88 5.59 -18.71
CA ALA A 2 12.86 5.26 -19.71
C ALA A 2 12.63 3.75 -19.69
N ILE A 3 11.83 3.28 -18.74
CA ILE A 3 11.43 1.87 -18.69
C ILE A 3 10.41 1.65 -19.83
N LYS A 4 10.76 0.80 -20.79
CA LYS A 4 9.87 0.49 -21.91
C LYS A 4 8.99 -0.69 -21.54
N SER A 5 7.69 -0.60 -21.91
CA SER A 5 6.77 -1.72 -21.77
C SER A 5 7.10 -2.80 -22.81
N GLU A 6 6.98 -4.06 -22.41
CA GLU A 6 7.07 -5.24 -23.28
C GLU A 6 5.76 -5.55 -24.02
N GLY A 7 4.92 -4.55 -24.26
CA GLY A 7 3.62 -4.71 -24.88
C GLY A 7 2.50 -4.82 -23.85
N ASP A 8 1.44 -5.57 -24.17
CA ASP A 8 0.28 -5.81 -23.30
C ASP A 8 0.08 -7.32 -23.03
N PRO A 9 1.08 -8.01 -22.43
CA PRO A 9 0.94 -9.44 -22.08
C PRO A 9 -0.17 -9.69 -21.04
N ILE A 10 -0.56 -8.66 -20.28
CA ILE A 10 -1.72 -8.72 -19.38
C ILE A 10 -2.95 -9.09 -20.19
N LYS A 11 -3.25 -8.36 -21.25
CA LYS A 11 -4.42 -8.63 -22.11
C LYS A 11 -4.43 -10.02 -22.72
N GLU A 12 -3.25 -10.54 -23.07
CA GLU A 12 -3.11 -11.80 -23.80
C GLU A 12 -3.15 -13.03 -22.89
N ASN A 13 -2.73 -12.89 -21.63
CA ASN A 13 -2.44 -14.04 -20.77
C ASN A 13 -3.27 -14.09 -19.47
N ILE A 14 -4.16 -13.13 -19.24
CA ILE A 14 -4.95 -13.14 -18.01
C ILE A 14 -6.09 -14.16 -18.03
N THR A 15 -6.43 -14.64 -16.85
CA THR A 15 -7.67 -15.36 -16.56
C THR A 15 -8.47 -14.53 -15.56
N ILE A 16 -9.74 -14.24 -15.89
CA ILE A 16 -10.70 -13.61 -14.98
C ILE A 16 -11.70 -14.67 -14.59
N SER A 17 -11.79 -14.96 -13.30
CA SER A 17 -12.68 -15.97 -12.70
C SER A 17 -13.42 -15.38 -11.50
N GLY A 18 -14.29 -16.15 -10.84
CA GLY A 18 -14.98 -15.69 -9.64
C GLY A 18 -15.88 -14.47 -9.90
N SER A 19 -16.77 -14.54 -10.87
CA SER A 19 -17.58 -13.43 -11.41
C SER A 19 -18.44 -12.67 -10.39
N THR A 20 -18.52 -13.14 -9.16
CA THR A 20 -19.25 -12.49 -8.05
C THR A 20 -18.35 -11.62 -7.17
N LEU A 21 -17.03 -11.85 -7.17
CA LEU A 21 -16.08 -11.11 -6.36
C LEU A 21 -15.99 -9.67 -6.85
N PRO A 22 -16.33 -8.66 -6.04
CA PRO A 22 -16.18 -7.25 -6.44
C PRO A 22 -14.72 -6.83 -6.56
N ALA A 23 -14.48 -5.62 -6.99
CA ALA A 23 -13.14 -5.02 -7.04
C ALA A 23 -12.39 -5.15 -5.70
N GLN A 24 -11.08 -5.31 -5.78
CA GLN A 24 -10.23 -5.68 -4.65
C GLN A 24 -9.21 -4.59 -4.35
N ASP A 25 -8.85 -4.52 -3.06
CA ASP A 25 -7.73 -3.71 -2.57
C ASP A 25 -6.49 -4.57 -2.30
N GLU A 26 -6.67 -5.75 -1.71
CA GLU A 26 -5.56 -6.65 -1.36
C GLU A 26 -5.93 -8.12 -1.57
N ILE A 27 -4.93 -8.96 -1.85
CA ILE A 27 -5.05 -10.41 -1.95
C ILE A 27 -4.01 -11.06 -1.04
N LEU A 28 -4.46 -11.89 -0.12
CA LEU A 28 -3.60 -12.62 0.81
C LEU A 28 -3.67 -14.12 0.53
N LEU A 29 -2.58 -14.67 -0.03
CA LEU A 29 -2.52 -16.06 -0.46
C LEU A 29 -2.22 -17.02 0.68
N GLN A 30 -2.94 -18.12 0.72
CA GLN A 30 -2.65 -19.30 1.55
C GLN A 30 -2.70 -20.55 0.67
N GLU A 31 -1.78 -20.62 -0.29
CA GLU A 31 -1.75 -21.66 -1.34
C GLU A 31 -1.61 -23.07 -0.78
N ASP A 32 -0.93 -23.26 0.37
CA ASP A 32 -0.81 -24.56 1.01
C ASP A 32 -2.15 -25.13 1.48
N LEU A 33 -3.14 -24.26 1.69
CA LEU A 33 -4.52 -24.63 2.01
C LEU A 33 -5.48 -24.42 0.84
N GLY A 34 -4.95 -24.15 -0.37
CA GLY A 34 -5.74 -23.94 -1.58
C GLY A 34 -6.70 -22.76 -1.51
N ARG A 35 -6.39 -21.71 -0.76
CA ARG A 35 -7.28 -20.57 -0.57
C ARG A 35 -6.58 -19.22 -0.57
N ALA A 36 -7.36 -18.17 -0.82
CA ALA A 36 -6.94 -16.78 -0.63
C ALA A 36 -8.01 -16.01 0.16
N PHE A 37 -7.57 -14.94 0.84
CA PHE A 37 -8.46 -13.93 1.41
C PHE A 37 -8.27 -12.64 0.63
N VAL A 38 -9.36 -11.96 0.35
CA VAL A 38 -9.36 -10.80 -0.53
C VAL A 38 -10.09 -9.65 0.15
N ALA A 39 -9.39 -8.53 0.32
CA ALA A 39 -10.00 -7.28 0.76
C ALA A 39 -10.80 -6.68 -0.40
N SER A 40 -12.09 -6.45 -0.21
CA SER A 40 -12.97 -5.97 -1.27
C SER A 40 -13.56 -4.61 -0.97
N ILE A 41 -13.77 -3.81 -2.02
CA ILE A 41 -14.34 -2.46 -1.92
C ILE A 41 -15.78 -2.40 -1.40
N ASP A 42 -16.45 -3.55 -1.30
CA ASP A 42 -17.78 -3.66 -0.69
C ASP A 42 -17.76 -3.74 0.85
N GLY A 43 -16.56 -3.71 1.45
CA GLY A 43 -16.36 -3.79 2.90
C GLY A 43 -16.44 -5.22 3.44
N TRP A 44 -16.13 -6.20 2.62
CA TRP A 44 -16.01 -7.60 3.01
C TRP A 44 -14.59 -8.12 2.79
N ILE A 45 -14.17 -9.02 3.66
CA ILE A 45 -13.13 -9.98 3.31
C ILE A 45 -13.83 -11.13 2.61
N TRP A 46 -13.42 -11.43 1.39
CA TRP A 46 -13.87 -12.56 0.61
C TRP A 46 -12.88 -13.72 0.75
N LYS A 47 -13.38 -14.93 0.66
CA LYS A 47 -12.55 -16.14 0.57
C LYS A 47 -12.66 -16.71 -0.84
N VAL A 48 -11.52 -17.03 -1.42
CA VAL A 48 -11.43 -17.64 -2.75
C VAL A 48 -10.83 -19.02 -2.61
N ASP A 49 -11.47 -20.02 -3.18
CA ASP A 49 -10.92 -21.36 -3.38
C ASP A 49 -10.04 -21.32 -4.63
N LEU A 50 -8.74 -21.53 -4.45
CA LEU A 50 -7.76 -21.45 -5.55
C LEU A 50 -7.79 -22.64 -6.49
N THR A 51 -8.51 -23.73 -6.17
CA THR A 51 -8.63 -24.92 -7.03
C THR A 51 -9.67 -24.75 -8.12
N ASN A 52 -10.75 -24.04 -7.83
CA ASN A 52 -11.88 -23.80 -8.75
C ASN A 52 -12.21 -22.33 -8.96
N ASN A 53 -11.51 -21.43 -8.28
CA ASN A 53 -11.71 -19.98 -8.27
C ASN A 53 -13.10 -19.54 -7.81
N HIS A 54 -13.77 -20.37 -6.99
CA HIS A 54 -15.02 -19.98 -6.35
C HIS A 54 -14.78 -18.94 -5.27
N ALA A 55 -15.49 -17.83 -5.32
CA ALA A 55 -15.40 -16.74 -4.37
C ALA A 55 -16.69 -16.59 -3.57
N GLU A 56 -16.56 -16.47 -2.26
CA GLU A 56 -17.68 -16.25 -1.35
C GLU A 56 -17.37 -15.16 -0.31
N PRO A 57 -18.34 -14.34 0.12
CA PRO A 57 -18.13 -13.39 1.20
C PRO A 57 -17.83 -14.17 2.50
N PHE A 58 -16.72 -13.80 3.17
CA PHE A 58 -16.27 -14.51 4.36
C PHE A 58 -16.63 -13.79 5.65
N VAL A 59 -16.26 -12.50 5.78
CA VAL A 59 -16.58 -11.69 6.95
C VAL A 59 -16.68 -10.22 6.57
N LYS A 60 -17.69 -9.54 7.11
CA LYS A 60 -17.85 -8.09 6.90
C LYS A 60 -16.97 -7.31 7.86
N THR A 61 -16.26 -6.33 7.35
CA THR A 61 -15.39 -5.44 8.14
C THR A 61 -16.16 -4.20 8.61
N PRO A 62 -15.76 -3.60 9.75
CA PRO A 62 -16.39 -2.36 10.23
C PRO A 62 -16.13 -1.16 9.34
N LEU A 63 -14.98 -1.13 8.64
CA LEU A 63 -14.59 -0.13 7.65
C LEU A 63 -14.09 -0.83 6.38
N LEU A 64 -13.64 -0.06 5.38
CA LEU A 64 -13.09 -0.62 4.16
C LEU A 64 -11.72 -1.26 4.42
N PRO A 65 -11.51 -2.56 4.11
CA PRO A 65 -10.21 -3.19 4.25
C PRO A 65 -9.27 -2.76 3.13
N GLY A 66 -8.05 -2.38 3.51
CA GLY A 66 -6.90 -2.15 2.64
C GLY A 66 -5.88 -3.28 2.77
N GLY A 67 -4.59 -2.94 2.90
CA GLY A 67 -3.50 -3.90 3.04
C GLY A 67 -3.74 -4.94 4.14
N MET A 68 -3.33 -6.18 3.89
CA MET A 68 -3.48 -7.32 4.80
C MET A 68 -2.20 -8.15 4.88
N VAL A 69 -1.92 -8.71 6.04
CA VAL A 69 -0.80 -9.64 6.22
C VAL A 69 -1.14 -10.73 7.24
N PHE A 70 -0.70 -11.97 6.99
CA PHE A 70 -0.79 -13.02 8.01
C PHE A 70 0.20 -12.77 9.14
N HIS A 71 -0.20 -13.11 10.36
CA HIS A 71 0.78 -13.27 11.44
C HIS A 71 1.78 -14.39 11.05
N PRO A 72 3.10 -14.13 11.07
CA PRO A 72 4.09 -15.04 10.50
C PRO A 72 4.13 -16.43 11.16
N LYS A 73 3.82 -16.49 12.46
CA LYS A 73 3.83 -17.74 13.26
C LYS A 73 2.43 -18.33 13.48
N ASN A 74 1.35 -17.61 13.17
CA ASN A 74 -0.02 -18.07 13.36
C ASN A 74 -0.92 -17.66 12.18
N LYS A 75 -1.05 -18.54 11.21
CA LYS A 75 -1.83 -18.29 9.99
C LYS A 75 -3.35 -18.22 10.20
N ASP A 76 -3.84 -18.40 11.43
CA ASP A 76 -5.23 -18.13 11.82
C ASP A 76 -5.49 -16.64 12.10
N ILE A 77 -4.44 -15.82 12.12
CA ILE A 77 -4.51 -14.40 12.38
C ILE A 77 -4.11 -13.61 11.13
N ILE A 78 -4.96 -12.66 10.74
CA ILE A 78 -4.70 -11.64 9.73
C ILE A 78 -4.68 -10.27 10.43
N PHE A 79 -3.62 -9.50 10.21
CA PHE A 79 -3.62 -8.06 10.48
C PHE A 79 -4.00 -7.31 9.24
N MET A 80 -4.75 -6.21 9.40
CA MET A 80 -5.24 -5.43 8.27
C MET A 80 -5.34 -3.95 8.59
N CYS A 81 -5.12 -3.14 7.58
CA CYS A 81 -5.50 -1.74 7.57
C CYS A 81 -7.01 -1.62 7.34
N LEU A 82 -7.71 -0.88 8.19
CA LEU A 82 -9.08 -0.49 7.94
C LEU A 82 -9.17 1.02 7.82
N SER A 83 -9.81 1.50 6.76
CA SER A 83 -9.98 2.91 6.48
C SER A 83 -11.40 3.24 6.03
N ARG A 84 -11.79 4.50 6.08
CA ARG A 84 -13.10 4.90 5.55
C ARG A 84 -13.14 4.70 4.04
N GLY A 85 -14.24 4.15 3.54
CA GLY A 85 -14.58 4.18 2.11
C GLY A 85 -15.70 5.19 1.87
N LYS A 86 -16.09 5.38 0.62
CA LYS A 86 -17.20 6.27 0.23
C LYS A 86 -18.50 5.96 1.00
N GLN A 87 -18.75 4.67 1.27
CA GLN A 87 -19.91 4.20 2.04
C GLN A 87 -19.84 4.45 3.55
N HIS A 88 -18.69 4.90 4.06
CA HIS A 88 -18.45 5.13 5.50
C HIS A 88 -18.29 6.61 5.85
N VAL A 89 -18.59 7.53 4.94
CA VAL A 89 -18.39 8.98 5.17
C VAL A 89 -19.13 9.48 6.40
N ASP A 90 -20.31 8.93 6.67
CA ASP A 90 -21.13 9.29 7.84
C ASP A 90 -20.85 8.41 9.07
N ASN A 91 -19.97 7.41 8.95
CA ASN A 91 -19.60 6.54 10.06
C ASN A 91 -18.46 7.19 10.89
N LEU A 92 -18.83 7.88 11.94
CA LEU A 92 -17.87 8.50 12.88
C LEU A 92 -17.56 7.60 14.09
N VAL A 93 -18.22 6.46 14.22
CA VAL A 93 -18.05 5.54 15.36
C VAL A 93 -16.81 4.66 15.15
N ASP A 94 -16.63 4.12 13.94
CA ASP A 94 -15.48 3.31 13.62
C ASP A 94 -14.31 4.19 13.18
N ILE A 95 -13.13 3.95 13.74
CA ILE A 95 -11.93 4.75 13.53
C ILE A 95 -10.96 3.94 12.67
N PRO A 96 -10.39 4.53 11.61
CA PRO A 96 -9.31 3.91 10.85
C PRO A 96 -8.13 3.45 11.71
N GLY A 97 -7.42 2.43 11.24
CA GLY A 97 -6.25 1.92 11.96
C GLY A 97 -5.97 0.46 11.66
N ILE A 98 -5.27 -0.18 12.58
CA ILE A 98 -4.87 -1.58 12.46
C ILE A 98 -5.81 -2.46 13.29
N TYR A 99 -6.32 -3.49 12.63
CA TYR A 99 -7.21 -4.48 13.21
C TYR A 99 -6.65 -5.88 12.98
N GLU A 100 -7.02 -6.79 13.86
CA GLU A 100 -6.71 -8.21 13.80
C GLU A 100 -8.01 -8.98 13.55
N LEU A 101 -7.96 -9.92 12.63
CA LEU A 101 -9.02 -10.89 12.36
C LEU A 101 -8.53 -12.28 12.74
N THR A 102 -9.24 -12.97 13.62
CA THR A 102 -9.07 -14.41 13.83
C THR A 102 -9.97 -15.16 12.85
N ILE A 103 -9.35 -15.90 11.92
CA ILE A 103 -10.05 -16.56 10.79
C ILE A 103 -11.07 -17.60 11.29
N SER A 104 -10.65 -18.46 12.24
CA SER A 104 -11.47 -19.56 12.77
C SER A 104 -12.73 -19.08 13.46
N THR A 105 -12.69 -17.96 14.15
CA THR A 105 -13.82 -17.40 14.92
C THR A 105 -14.50 -16.25 14.20
N LYS A 106 -13.90 -15.70 13.15
CA LYS A 106 -14.35 -14.50 12.42
C LYS A 106 -14.46 -13.25 13.32
N GLN A 107 -13.69 -13.21 14.41
CA GLN A 107 -13.71 -12.09 15.35
C GLN A 107 -12.65 -11.07 15.04
N PHE A 108 -13.02 -9.78 15.18
CA PHE A 108 -12.11 -8.65 15.05
C PHE A 108 -11.64 -8.17 16.42
N ARG A 109 -10.37 -7.81 16.49
CA ARG A 109 -9.77 -7.10 17.59
C ARG A 109 -9.08 -5.83 17.09
N LYS A 110 -9.37 -4.70 17.71
CA LYS A 110 -8.68 -3.43 17.45
C LYS A 110 -7.28 -3.50 18.04
N ILE A 111 -6.25 -3.31 17.22
CA ILE A 111 -4.85 -3.22 17.66
C ILE A 111 -4.52 -1.78 18.01
N GLY A 112 -4.77 -0.85 17.11
CA GLY A 112 -4.54 0.56 17.33
C GLY A 112 -5.22 1.43 16.29
N THR A 113 -5.78 2.55 16.76
CA THR A 113 -6.49 3.54 15.93
C THR A 113 -6.02 4.95 16.23
N ARG A 114 -5.02 5.11 17.09
CA ARG A 114 -4.41 6.39 17.43
C ARG A 114 -2.90 6.34 17.23
N VAL A 115 -2.34 7.44 16.84
CA VAL A 115 -0.91 7.64 16.61
C VAL A 115 -0.43 8.89 17.34
N PRO A 116 0.84 8.94 17.79
CA PRO A 116 1.41 10.11 18.44
C PRO A 116 1.25 11.38 17.61
N LEU A 117 1.15 12.53 18.25
CA LEU A 117 1.23 13.82 17.56
C LEU A 117 2.61 14.03 16.97
N VAL A 118 2.66 14.68 15.82
CA VAL A 118 3.91 14.98 15.08
C VAL A 118 4.16 16.48 15.11
N ASP A 119 5.39 16.85 15.42
CA ASP A 119 5.85 18.24 15.27
C ASP A 119 6.13 18.52 13.78
N LYS A 120 5.14 19.07 13.09
CA LYS A 120 5.24 19.42 11.67
C LYS A 120 6.13 20.63 11.37
N THR A 121 6.67 21.29 12.38
CA THR A 121 7.58 22.44 12.20
C THR A 121 9.04 22.04 11.94
N LYS A 122 9.38 20.78 12.21
CA LYS A 122 10.71 20.23 11.91
C LYS A 122 10.92 20.11 10.40
N GLU A 123 12.14 20.42 9.97
CA GLU A 123 12.56 20.24 8.58
C GLU A 123 13.55 19.08 8.48
N PRO A 124 13.55 18.33 7.37
CA PRO A 124 14.55 17.30 7.12
C PRO A 124 15.96 17.89 7.12
N SER A 125 16.92 17.12 7.60
CA SER A 125 18.32 17.47 7.49
C SER A 125 18.78 17.56 6.02
N VAL A 126 19.85 18.28 5.75
CA VAL A 126 20.48 18.32 4.42
C VAL A 126 20.80 16.89 3.98
N ASN A 127 20.41 16.53 2.76
CA ASN A 127 20.53 15.18 2.16
C ASN A 127 19.57 14.12 2.70
N GLN A 128 18.55 14.50 3.45
CA GLN A 128 17.44 13.59 3.78
C GLN A 128 16.20 13.88 2.91
N ILE A 129 15.45 12.84 2.59
CA ILE A 129 14.19 12.93 1.83
C ILE A 129 13.08 13.45 2.72
N GLY A 130 12.95 12.87 3.90
CA GLY A 130 11.97 13.20 4.91
C GLY A 130 12.59 13.20 6.30
N ILE A 131 11.77 13.11 7.33
CA ILE A 131 12.24 12.96 8.70
C ILE A 131 12.06 11.50 9.12
N PHE A 132 13.12 10.88 9.60
CA PHE A 132 13.19 9.46 9.87
C PHE A 132 13.78 9.17 11.24
N TYR A 133 13.07 8.35 12.02
CA TYR A 133 13.46 7.86 13.35
C TYR A 133 13.60 6.34 13.30
N PRO A 134 14.77 5.75 13.09
CA PRO A 134 14.95 4.33 12.77
C PRO A 134 14.25 3.36 13.71
N HIS A 135 14.22 3.70 15.00
CA HIS A 135 13.61 2.87 16.02
C HIS A 135 12.34 3.45 16.63
N GLY A 136 12.02 4.71 16.30
CA GLY A 136 10.89 5.44 16.87
C GLY A 136 10.95 5.66 18.37
N LYS A 137 12.16 5.65 18.96
CA LYS A 137 12.33 5.82 20.42
C LYS A 137 11.88 7.17 20.91
N GLU A 138 12.14 8.22 20.13
CA GLU A 138 11.84 9.62 20.45
C GLU A 138 10.33 9.91 20.48
N THR A 139 9.54 9.05 19.84
CA THR A 139 8.10 9.22 19.66
C THR A 139 7.29 8.11 20.31
N LYS A 140 7.95 7.19 21.03
CA LYS A 140 7.36 5.99 21.61
C LYS A 140 6.40 6.35 22.77
N ILE A 141 5.13 5.98 22.62
CA ILE A 141 4.09 6.15 23.63
C ILE A 141 3.37 4.81 23.85
N PRO A 142 3.12 4.40 25.13
CA PRO A 142 2.26 3.26 25.38
C PRO A 142 0.88 3.46 24.75
N ILE A 143 0.33 2.42 24.10
CA ILE A 143 -0.99 2.54 23.42
C ILE A 143 -2.07 2.91 24.43
N SER A 144 -2.02 2.39 25.65
CA SER A 144 -2.92 2.76 26.74
C SER A 144 -2.78 4.21 27.24
N GLY A 145 -1.66 4.86 26.92
CA GLY A 145 -1.37 6.26 27.29
C GLY A 145 -1.73 7.27 26.20
N LEU A 146 -2.19 6.80 25.03
CA LEU A 146 -2.61 7.68 23.94
C LEU A 146 -3.94 8.36 24.28
N ASN A 147 -3.98 9.69 24.18
CA ASN A 147 -5.14 10.51 24.49
C ASN A 147 -5.17 11.76 23.58
N ASP A 148 -6.15 12.63 23.75
CA ASP A 148 -6.35 13.78 22.86
C ASP A 148 -5.26 14.87 23.00
N THR A 149 -4.44 14.83 24.04
CA THR A 149 -3.35 15.80 24.24
C THR A 149 -2.03 15.38 23.60
N ASN A 150 -1.80 14.06 23.37
CA ASN A 150 -0.53 13.53 22.88
C ASN A 150 -0.67 12.70 21.59
N SER A 151 -1.90 12.52 21.10
CA SER A 151 -2.16 11.66 19.93
C SER A 151 -3.37 12.14 19.15
N ARG A 152 -3.48 11.65 17.92
CA ARG A 152 -4.66 11.82 17.06
C ARG A 152 -5.15 10.47 16.55
N ASN A 153 -6.35 10.46 16.03
CA ASN A 153 -6.83 9.29 15.28
C ASN A 153 -5.99 9.08 14.01
N VAL A 154 -5.86 7.83 13.60
CA VAL A 154 -5.42 7.49 12.24
C VAL A 154 -6.49 8.00 11.28
N GLU A 155 -6.09 8.71 10.25
CA GLU A 155 -7.02 9.23 9.23
C GLU A 155 -7.19 8.25 8.07
N LYS A 156 -6.08 7.61 7.65
CA LYS A 156 -6.06 6.62 6.57
C LYS A 156 -4.92 5.62 6.80
N ALA A 157 -5.24 4.40 7.19
CA ALA A 157 -4.29 3.28 7.16
C ALA A 157 -4.39 2.61 5.78
N ASP A 158 -3.28 2.48 5.07
CA ASP A 158 -3.27 2.01 3.68
C ASP A 158 -2.64 0.62 3.55
N ASP A 159 -1.34 0.52 3.72
CA ASP A 159 -0.62 -0.76 3.63
C ASP A 159 0.18 -1.05 4.89
N LEU A 160 0.50 -2.32 5.13
CA LEU A 160 1.21 -2.74 6.34
C LEU A 160 2.17 -3.90 6.09
N ALA A 161 3.20 -3.96 6.93
CA ALA A 161 4.11 -5.09 7.02
C ALA A 161 4.33 -5.48 8.48
N ILE A 162 4.54 -6.77 8.72
CA ILE A 162 4.80 -7.31 10.05
C ILE A 162 6.19 -7.94 10.11
N SER A 163 6.89 -7.73 11.24
CA SER A 163 8.18 -8.38 11.48
C SER A 163 8.07 -9.90 11.52
N LYS A 164 9.14 -10.62 11.16
CA LYS A 164 9.19 -12.10 11.13
C LYS A 164 8.86 -12.76 12.48
N ASP A 165 9.14 -12.07 13.58
CA ASP A 165 8.78 -12.55 14.92
C ASP A 165 7.29 -12.32 15.28
N GLY A 166 6.57 -11.48 14.50
CA GLY A 166 5.17 -11.15 14.71
C GLY A 166 4.94 -10.07 15.77
N GLU A 167 6.00 -9.39 16.22
CA GLU A 167 5.92 -8.46 17.34
C GLU A 167 5.76 -6.99 16.92
N ARG A 168 6.11 -6.62 15.67
CA ARG A 168 6.07 -5.23 15.18
C ARG A 168 5.29 -5.11 13.89
N ILE A 169 4.30 -4.23 13.89
CA ILE A 169 3.52 -3.87 12.70
C ILE A 169 3.95 -2.47 12.28
N TYR A 170 4.38 -2.34 11.04
CA TYR A 170 4.63 -1.06 10.37
C TYR A 170 3.50 -0.80 9.39
N PHE A 171 2.97 0.41 9.35
CA PHE A 171 1.91 0.74 8.39
C PHE A 171 2.06 2.16 7.86
N THR A 172 1.63 2.34 6.61
CA THR A 172 1.65 3.61 5.93
C THR A 172 0.34 4.37 6.15
N GLU A 173 0.47 5.68 6.28
CA GLU A 173 -0.60 6.65 6.21
C GLU A 173 -0.22 7.63 5.11
N PRO A 174 -0.79 7.50 3.90
CA PRO A 174 -0.38 8.28 2.72
C PRO A 174 -0.44 9.78 2.93
N TYR A 175 -1.43 10.22 3.67
CA TYR A 175 -1.66 11.59 4.12
C TYR A 175 -2.65 11.61 5.29
N ASP A 176 -2.61 12.67 6.09
CA ASP A 176 -3.40 12.81 7.31
C ASP A 176 -4.48 13.89 7.21
N HIS A 177 -5.10 14.04 6.05
CA HIS A 177 -6.24 14.93 5.91
C HIS A 177 -7.45 14.40 6.68
N PRO A 178 -8.19 15.26 7.39
CA PRO A 178 -9.36 14.84 8.15
C PRO A 178 -10.39 14.10 7.27
N ASN A 179 -10.96 13.03 7.80
CA ASN A 179 -11.96 12.21 7.15
C ASN A 179 -11.53 11.65 5.78
N SER A 180 -10.26 11.31 5.66
CA SER A 180 -9.71 10.68 4.46
C SER A 180 -10.42 9.36 4.13
N ILE A 181 -10.59 9.09 2.84
CA ILE A 181 -11.16 7.83 2.36
C ILE A 181 -10.13 7.04 1.57
N LEU A 182 -10.23 5.71 1.61
CA LEU A 182 -9.43 4.79 0.82
C LEU A 182 -9.80 4.90 -0.66
N GLY A 183 -8.82 4.68 -1.53
CA GLY A 183 -8.97 4.75 -2.98
C GLY A 183 -8.91 6.17 -3.54
N VAL A 184 -9.43 6.33 -4.77
CA VAL A 184 -9.38 7.60 -5.50
C VAL A 184 -10.39 8.59 -4.93
N SER A 185 -9.88 9.70 -4.40
CA SER A 185 -10.65 10.79 -3.80
C SER A 185 -10.13 12.17 -4.24
N SER A 186 -10.87 13.22 -3.94
CA SER A 186 -10.38 14.60 -4.13
C SER A 186 -9.09 14.85 -3.34
N GLN A 187 -9.00 14.32 -2.12
CA GLN A 187 -7.81 14.44 -1.28
C GLN A 187 -6.60 13.72 -1.90
N SER A 188 -6.77 12.49 -2.40
CA SER A 188 -5.68 11.75 -3.06
C SER A 188 -5.20 12.47 -4.34
N LYS A 189 -6.12 13.00 -5.14
CA LYS A 189 -5.78 13.80 -6.32
C LYS A 189 -5.06 15.10 -5.95
N HIS A 190 -5.49 15.75 -4.88
CA HIS A 190 -4.83 16.94 -4.35
C HIS A 190 -3.39 16.62 -3.94
N GLU A 191 -3.15 15.53 -3.18
CA GLU A 191 -1.81 15.10 -2.79
C GLU A 191 -0.91 14.81 -4.00
N VAL A 192 -1.43 14.08 -5.00
CA VAL A 192 -0.69 13.79 -6.24
C VAL A 192 -0.31 15.07 -6.97
N LEU A 193 -1.25 16.02 -7.09
CA LEU A 193 -1.01 17.26 -7.82
C LEU A 193 -0.09 18.21 -7.07
N THR A 194 -0.26 18.36 -5.75
CA THR A 194 0.54 19.28 -4.94
C THR A 194 1.92 18.75 -4.58
N LEU A 195 2.14 17.44 -4.63
CA LEU A 195 3.28 16.74 -4.05
C LEU A 195 3.37 17.01 -2.53
N GLY A 196 2.24 16.88 -1.86
CA GLY A 196 2.13 17.06 -0.42
C GLY A 196 3.11 16.19 0.34
N ARG A 197 3.68 16.71 1.41
CA ARG A 197 4.62 15.99 2.29
C ARG A 197 3.92 15.53 3.57
N ASN A 198 2.73 14.91 3.39
CA ASN A 198 1.84 14.51 4.48
C ASN A 198 1.87 12.99 4.76
N GLY A 199 2.78 12.25 4.11
CA GLY A 199 2.94 10.81 4.31
C GLY A 199 3.66 10.49 5.60
N HIS A 200 3.15 9.47 6.31
CA HIS A 200 3.69 8.97 7.58
C HIS A 200 3.90 7.47 7.52
N LEU A 201 4.92 7.01 8.24
CA LEU A 201 5.14 5.61 8.57
C LEU A 201 5.07 5.44 10.08
N TRP A 202 4.16 4.60 10.53
CA TRP A 202 3.90 4.30 11.93
C TRP A 202 4.36 2.89 12.30
N LYS A 203 4.61 2.67 13.58
CA LYS A 203 4.88 1.35 14.14
C LYS A 203 4.03 1.12 15.37
N TYR A 204 3.35 -0.02 15.41
CA TYR A 204 2.84 -0.60 16.66
C TYR A 204 3.74 -1.76 17.06
N ASP A 205 4.27 -1.68 18.28
CA ASP A 205 5.02 -2.76 18.90
C ASP A 205 4.08 -3.53 19.82
N LEU A 206 3.74 -4.75 19.41
CA LEU A 206 2.74 -5.57 20.10
C LEU A 206 3.27 -6.15 21.41
N LYS A 207 4.59 -6.38 21.49
CA LYS A 207 5.26 -6.89 22.68
C LYS A 207 5.32 -5.82 23.79
N ASP A 208 5.75 -4.64 23.41
CA ASP A 208 5.89 -3.51 24.35
C ASP A 208 4.57 -2.74 24.51
N ASN A 209 3.55 -3.06 23.69
CA ASN A 209 2.26 -2.36 23.63
C ASN A 209 2.42 -0.85 23.42
N THR A 210 3.19 -0.44 22.41
CA THR A 210 3.51 0.96 22.14
C THR A 210 3.26 1.35 20.69
N ALA A 211 2.97 2.65 20.48
CA ALA A 211 2.91 3.30 19.18
C ALA A 211 4.10 4.24 19.00
N SER A 212 4.64 4.31 17.80
CA SER A 212 5.78 5.19 17.46
C SER A 212 5.62 5.73 16.04
N LEU A 213 6.08 6.96 15.83
CA LEU A 213 6.37 7.49 14.51
C LEU A 213 7.72 6.97 14.05
N ILE A 214 7.79 6.43 12.85
CA ILE A 214 9.03 5.99 12.23
C ILE A 214 9.52 7.00 11.19
N ALA A 215 8.60 7.50 10.37
CA ALA A 215 8.97 8.50 9.36
C ALA A 215 7.79 9.40 9.01
N TYR A 216 8.08 10.64 8.59
CA TYR A 216 7.07 11.59 8.13
C TYR A 216 7.66 12.63 7.18
N GLN A 217 6.80 13.47 6.58
CA GLN A 217 7.14 14.41 5.51
C GLN A 217 7.64 13.71 4.23
N TYR A 218 7.11 12.53 3.96
CA TYR A 218 7.22 11.87 2.66
C TYR A 218 5.99 12.16 1.80
N THR A 219 6.09 11.87 0.50
CA THR A 219 5.04 12.24 -0.44
C THR A 219 4.18 11.04 -0.80
N TYR A 220 2.97 10.94 -0.23
CA TYR A 220 2.02 9.86 -0.48
C TYR A 220 2.68 8.48 -0.34
N LEU A 221 2.95 8.07 0.89
CA LEU A 221 3.47 6.73 1.18
C LEU A 221 2.37 5.70 0.97
N ASP A 222 2.69 4.65 0.23
CA ASP A 222 1.79 3.58 -0.13
C ASP A 222 2.41 2.22 0.24
N GLY A 223 2.70 1.34 -0.72
CA GLY A 223 3.25 0.01 -0.50
C GLY A 223 4.50 -0.03 0.39
N ILE A 224 4.61 -1.07 1.20
CA ILE A 224 5.67 -1.27 2.19
C ILE A 224 6.23 -2.70 2.14
N LEU A 225 7.56 -2.83 2.21
CA LEU A 225 8.24 -4.11 2.42
C LEU A 225 9.33 -4.00 3.49
N LEU A 226 9.40 -4.99 4.38
CA LEU A 226 10.51 -5.11 5.33
C LEU A 226 11.67 -5.88 4.70
N GLU A 227 12.87 -5.40 4.90
CA GLU A 227 14.12 -6.09 4.55
C GLU A 227 14.85 -6.55 5.80
N TYR A 228 15.53 -7.68 5.71
CA TYR A 228 16.14 -8.35 6.85
C TYR A 228 17.62 -8.58 6.62
N ASN A 229 18.41 -8.47 7.69
CA ASN A 229 19.81 -8.92 7.71
C ASN A 229 19.91 -10.44 7.91
N GLN A 230 21.12 -10.98 7.87
CA GLN A 230 21.36 -12.41 8.07
C GLN A 230 20.89 -12.94 9.45
N GLY A 231 20.72 -12.07 10.43
CA GLY A 231 20.18 -12.40 11.77
C GLY A 231 18.66 -12.26 11.86
N GLU A 232 17.95 -12.16 10.73
CA GLU A 232 16.49 -12.01 10.63
C GLU A 232 15.91 -10.80 11.36
N LYS A 233 16.76 -9.81 11.68
CA LYS A 233 16.31 -8.51 12.19
C LYS A 233 16.04 -7.56 11.03
N GLU A 234 15.05 -6.70 11.18
CA GLU A 234 14.74 -5.69 10.17
C GLU A 234 15.96 -4.78 9.97
N SER A 235 16.46 -4.76 8.76
CA SER A 235 17.61 -3.92 8.37
C SER A 235 17.19 -2.62 7.71
N SER A 236 16.11 -2.66 6.96
CA SER A 236 15.56 -1.50 6.26
C SER A 236 14.08 -1.70 5.92
N ILE A 237 13.44 -0.62 5.49
CA ILE A 237 12.07 -0.59 5.01
C ILE A 237 12.09 0.01 3.61
N LEU A 238 11.53 -0.71 2.63
CA LEU A 238 11.23 -0.18 1.30
C LEU A 238 9.82 0.41 1.31
N LEU A 239 9.68 1.59 0.69
CA LEU A 239 8.42 2.32 0.60
C LEU A 239 8.24 2.88 -0.80
N ASN A 240 7.02 2.85 -1.30
CA ASN A 240 6.63 3.59 -2.48
C ASN A 240 6.26 5.03 -2.10
N GLU A 241 6.86 6.02 -2.76
CA GLU A 241 6.33 7.38 -2.82
C GLU A 241 5.53 7.55 -4.12
N LEU A 242 4.23 7.26 -4.05
CA LEU A 242 3.32 7.18 -5.18
C LEU A 242 3.39 8.43 -6.06
N SER A 243 3.17 9.61 -5.49
CA SER A 243 3.10 10.87 -6.26
C SER A 243 4.42 11.27 -6.93
N LYS A 244 5.56 10.79 -6.43
CA LYS A 244 6.89 11.01 -7.01
C LYS A 244 7.34 9.91 -7.96
N SER A 245 6.54 8.84 -8.11
CA SER A 245 6.89 7.69 -8.95
C SER A 245 8.29 7.16 -8.63
N ARG A 246 8.53 6.83 -7.37
CA ARG A 246 9.82 6.32 -6.91
C ARG A 246 9.69 5.33 -5.75
N LEU A 247 10.76 4.52 -5.58
CA LEU A 247 10.96 3.64 -4.44
C LEU A 247 12.08 4.22 -3.57
N ILE A 248 11.84 4.29 -2.28
CA ILE A 248 12.82 4.75 -1.27
C ILE A 248 13.14 3.64 -0.28
N ARG A 249 14.29 3.73 0.36
CA ARG A 249 14.71 2.84 1.45
C ARG A 249 15.03 3.63 2.69
N LEU A 250 14.51 3.20 3.83
CA LEU A 250 14.81 3.71 5.16
C LEU A 250 15.68 2.68 5.88
N HIS A 251 16.91 3.06 6.24
CA HIS A 251 17.85 2.16 6.90
C HIS A 251 17.65 2.13 8.42
N LEU A 252 17.21 0.98 8.94
CA LEU A 252 16.95 0.79 10.38
C LEU A 252 18.21 0.45 11.16
N THR A 253 19.20 -0.20 10.51
CA THR A 253 20.44 -0.68 11.16
C THR A 253 21.64 -0.59 10.20
N GLY A 254 22.84 -0.78 10.74
CA GLY A 254 24.09 -0.83 9.99
C GLY A 254 24.70 0.56 9.75
N ASP A 255 25.67 0.65 8.83
CA ASP A 255 26.44 1.89 8.57
C ASP A 255 25.58 3.05 8.03
N LYS A 256 24.41 2.74 7.52
CA LYS A 256 23.46 3.72 7.01
C LYS A 256 22.27 3.95 7.97
N GLU A 257 22.32 3.45 9.20
CA GLU A 257 21.23 3.65 10.17
C GLU A 257 20.83 5.11 10.25
N GLY A 258 19.52 5.37 10.20
CA GLY A 258 18.96 6.73 10.23
C GLY A 258 19.01 7.49 8.91
N LYS A 259 19.51 6.88 7.84
CA LYS A 259 19.50 7.48 6.50
C LYS A 259 18.35 6.95 5.66
N ASP A 260 17.82 7.81 4.83
CA ASP A 260 16.90 7.50 3.76
C ASP A 260 17.56 7.69 2.40
N GLU A 261 17.22 6.88 1.42
CA GLU A 261 17.79 7.00 0.07
C GLU A 261 16.76 6.68 -1.02
N ASN A 262 16.93 7.33 -2.18
CA ASN A 262 16.23 6.93 -3.39
C ASN A 262 16.84 5.63 -3.91
N VAL A 263 16.05 4.57 -4.01
CA VAL A 263 16.46 3.30 -4.62
C VAL A 263 16.35 3.37 -6.13
N ILE A 264 15.19 3.80 -6.61
CA ILE A 264 14.91 4.04 -8.02
C ILE A 264 13.85 5.12 -8.15
N GLU A 265 14.01 6.03 -9.12
CA GLU A 265 13.03 7.08 -9.40
C GLU A 265 12.74 7.17 -10.91
N GLY A 266 11.65 7.87 -11.22
CA GLY A 266 11.16 7.95 -12.60
C GLY A 266 10.49 6.67 -13.06
N LEU A 267 9.78 5.99 -12.16
CA LEU A 267 8.95 4.83 -12.48
C LEU A 267 7.91 5.19 -13.55
N PRO A 268 7.43 4.20 -14.32
CA PRO A 268 6.56 4.44 -15.48
C PRO A 268 5.15 4.91 -15.11
N GLY A 269 4.79 4.84 -13.84
CA GLY A 269 3.51 5.29 -13.29
C GLY A 269 3.58 5.52 -11.81
N PHE A 270 2.45 5.58 -11.18
CA PHE A 270 2.32 5.70 -9.74
C PHE A 270 2.47 4.30 -9.13
N PRO A 271 3.53 4.03 -8.33
CA PRO A 271 3.68 2.74 -7.66
C PRO A 271 2.70 2.65 -6.48
N ASP A 272 2.04 1.51 -6.38
CA ASP A 272 1.07 1.19 -5.34
C ASP A 272 1.54 -0.03 -4.54
N GLY A 273 0.71 -1.00 -4.24
CA GLY A 273 1.09 -2.19 -3.50
C GLY A 273 2.29 -2.92 -4.10
N MET A 274 3.13 -3.48 -3.26
CA MET A 274 4.29 -4.24 -3.67
C MET A 274 4.47 -5.50 -2.83
N ASP A 275 4.97 -6.55 -3.50
CA ASP A 275 5.25 -7.82 -2.86
C ASP A 275 6.55 -8.42 -3.39
N ARG A 276 7.08 -9.42 -2.70
CA ARG A 276 8.35 -10.05 -3.03
C ARG A 276 8.15 -11.53 -3.34
N ASP A 277 8.64 -11.97 -4.48
CA ASP A 277 8.60 -13.38 -4.84
C ASP A 277 9.69 -14.21 -4.14
N PRO A 278 9.63 -15.55 -4.23
CA PRO A 278 10.64 -16.43 -3.61
C PRO A 278 12.08 -16.21 -4.13
N SER A 279 12.24 -15.64 -5.33
CA SER A 279 13.56 -15.28 -5.89
C SER A 279 14.05 -13.92 -5.36
N GLY A 280 13.25 -13.25 -4.54
CA GLY A 280 13.54 -11.96 -3.96
C GLY A 280 13.20 -10.77 -4.85
N ARG A 281 12.70 -10.98 -6.09
CA ARG A 281 12.29 -9.88 -6.99
C ARG A 281 11.10 -9.14 -6.41
N ILE A 282 11.06 -7.82 -6.64
CA ILE A 282 9.99 -6.96 -6.14
C ILE A 282 8.98 -6.73 -7.25
N TRP A 283 7.74 -7.09 -7.00
CA TRP A 283 6.60 -6.86 -7.87
C TRP A 283 5.84 -5.64 -7.40
N ILE A 284 5.60 -4.69 -8.29
CA ILE A 284 4.95 -3.41 -7.98
C ILE A 284 3.79 -3.22 -8.94
N ALA A 285 2.63 -2.95 -8.40
CA ALA A 285 1.48 -2.53 -9.18
C ALA A 285 1.63 -1.08 -9.62
N ILE A 286 1.18 -0.80 -10.84
CA ILE A 286 1.13 0.54 -11.42
C ILE A 286 -0.32 0.83 -11.80
N PRO A 287 -1.16 1.31 -10.88
CA PRO A 287 -2.58 1.58 -11.14
C PRO A 287 -2.81 2.58 -12.27
N VAL A 288 -1.90 3.53 -12.42
CA VAL A 288 -2.03 4.60 -13.42
C VAL A 288 -0.67 4.91 -14.03
N GLU A 289 -0.62 4.92 -15.37
CA GLU A 289 0.57 5.36 -16.11
C GLU A 289 0.88 6.84 -15.78
N ARG A 290 2.18 7.17 -15.72
CA ARG A 290 2.63 8.53 -15.46
C ARG A 290 2.19 9.49 -16.57
N SER A 291 1.35 10.44 -16.24
CA SER A 291 0.89 11.45 -17.19
C SER A 291 1.98 12.48 -17.51
N LYS A 292 2.20 12.72 -18.82
CA LYS A 292 3.06 13.83 -19.28
C LYS A 292 2.52 15.18 -18.79
N LEU A 293 1.21 15.34 -18.73
CA LEU A 293 0.54 16.56 -18.23
C LEU A 293 0.86 16.79 -16.75
N ILE A 294 0.71 15.78 -15.89
CA ILE A 294 1.03 15.90 -14.46
C ILE A 294 2.53 16.22 -14.27
N THR A 295 3.39 15.55 -15.03
CA THR A 295 4.84 15.83 -14.99
C THR A 295 5.15 17.27 -15.40
N TRP A 296 4.44 17.80 -16.39
CA TRP A 296 4.57 19.19 -16.82
C TRP A 296 4.02 20.16 -15.75
N LEU A 297 2.85 19.87 -15.18
CA LEU A 297 2.25 20.68 -14.11
C LEU A 297 3.15 20.80 -12.88
N HIS A 298 3.84 19.70 -12.49
CA HIS A 298 4.79 19.75 -11.38
C HIS A 298 5.94 20.73 -11.59
N LYS A 299 6.31 20.99 -12.85
CA LYS A 299 7.35 21.97 -13.23
C LYS A 299 6.83 23.39 -13.37
N HIS A 300 5.50 23.58 -13.34
CA HIS A 300 4.84 24.88 -13.60
C HIS A 300 3.88 25.24 -12.47
N PRO A 301 4.37 25.82 -11.35
CA PRO A 301 3.56 26.05 -10.14
C PRO A 301 2.30 26.89 -10.37
N PHE A 302 2.34 27.87 -11.29
CA PHE A 302 1.18 28.69 -11.63
C PHE A 302 0.05 27.84 -12.24
N TRP A 303 0.35 27.04 -13.26
CA TRP A 303 -0.64 26.16 -13.91
C TRP A 303 -1.12 25.05 -12.99
N LYS A 304 -0.25 24.58 -12.11
CA LYS A 304 -0.60 23.62 -11.07
C LYS A 304 -1.69 24.17 -10.14
N ARG A 305 -1.59 25.43 -9.73
CA ARG A 305 -2.64 26.09 -8.92
C ARG A 305 -3.98 26.15 -9.67
N ILE A 306 -3.97 26.49 -10.95
CA ILE A 306 -5.19 26.52 -11.78
C ILE A 306 -5.79 25.11 -11.88
N ALA A 307 -4.96 24.08 -12.08
CA ALA A 307 -5.41 22.69 -12.20
C ALA A 307 -6.13 22.17 -10.94
N LEU A 308 -5.84 22.69 -9.75
CA LEU A 308 -6.54 22.36 -8.51
C LEU A 308 -8.02 22.78 -8.50
N TYR A 309 -8.40 23.79 -9.31
CA TYR A 309 -9.78 24.25 -9.41
C TYR A 309 -10.57 23.59 -10.55
N ILE A 310 -9.93 22.71 -11.34
CA ILE A 310 -10.63 21.97 -12.38
C ILE A 310 -11.57 20.94 -11.72
N PRO A 311 -12.88 20.96 -12.03
CA PRO A 311 -13.81 19.96 -11.53
C PRO A 311 -13.30 18.51 -11.80
N GLU A 312 -13.49 17.61 -10.87
CA GLU A 312 -13.01 16.23 -10.97
C GLU A 312 -13.48 15.51 -12.24
N SER A 313 -14.72 15.79 -12.66
CA SER A 313 -15.32 15.25 -13.89
C SER A 313 -14.60 15.65 -15.18
N LEU A 314 -13.82 16.73 -15.14
CA LEU A 314 -13.06 17.25 -16.28
C LEU A 314 -11.56 16.90 -16.20
N GLN A 315 -11.12 16.26 -15.13
CA GLN A 315 -9.74 15.86 -14.98
C GLN A 315 -9.47 14.57 -15.78
N PRO A 316 -8.53 14.60 -16.74
CA PRO A 316 -8.21 13.39 -17.49
C PRO A 316 -7.49 12.37 -16.58
N VAL A 317 -8.08 11.19 -16.44
CA VAL A 317 -7.46 10.08 -15.73
C VAL A 317 -7.12 8.98 -16.74
N SER A 318 -5.85 8.55 -16.77
CA SER A 318 -5.45 7.44 -17.61
C SER A 318 -6.09 6.16 -17.09
N LYS A 319 -6.63 5.35 -18.03
CA LYS A 319 -7.11 3.99 -17.72
C LYS A 319 -6.01 2.94 -17.83
N LYS A 320 -4.82 3.36 -18.27
CA LYS A 320 -3.70 2.44 -18.42
C LYS A 320 -3.14 2.07 -17.07
N THR A 321 -2.96 0.78 -16.88
CA THR A 321 -2.47 0.17 -15.65
C THR A 321 -1.39 -0.87 -15.98
N GLY A 322 -0.53 -1.22 -15.05
CA GLY A 322 0.58 -2.12 -15.39
C GLY A 322 1.19 -2.84 -14.19
N ILE A 323 2.21 -3.62 -14.51
CA ILE A 323 3.00 -4.41 -13.57
C ILE A 323 4.46 -4.10 -13.82
N LEU A 324 5.19 -3.76 -12.78
CA LEU A 324 6.63 -3.54 -12.79
C LEU A 324 7.31 -4.58 -11.90
N THR A 325 8.41 -5.15 -12.38
CA THR A 325 9.25 -6.03 -11.56
C THR A 325 10.64 -5.43 -11.45
N LEU A 326 11.15 -5.37 -10.22
CA LEU A 326 12.51 -4.90 -9.93
C LEU A 326 13.40 -6.05 -9.44
N SER A 327 14.71 -5.83 -9.55
CA SER A 327 15.73 -6.68 -8.92
C SER A 327 15.51 -6.79 -7.40
N PRO A 328 16.10 -7.82 -6.73
CA PRO A 328 15.92 -8.01 -5.29
C PRO A 328 16.34 -6.80 -4.43
N ASP A 329 17.31 -6.02 -4.89
CA ASP A 329 17.75 -4.78 -4.25
C ASP A 329 16.89 -3.55 -4.62
N GLY A 330 15.93 -3.71 -5.54
CA GLY A 330 15.05 -2.65 -6.02
C GLY A 330 15.67 -1.68 -7.02
N SER A 331 16.97 -1.83 -7.35
CA SER A 331 17.70 -0.82 -8.12
C SER A 331 17.51 -0.90 -9.64
N LYS A 332 17.09 -2.07 -10.15
CA LYS A 332 17.00 -2.32 -11.60
C LYS A 332 15.63 -2.82 -12.00
N PRO A 333 15.00 -2.22 -13.03
CA PRO A 333 13.80 -2.79 -13.63
C PRO A 333 14.19 -4.06 -14.41
N LEU A 334 13.44 -5.13 -14.18
CA LEU A 334 13.59 -6.42 -14.87
C LEU A 334 12.49 -6.61 -15.91
N TYR A 335 11.27 -6.16 -15.59
CA TYR A 335 10.11 -6.33 -16.46
C TYR A 335 9.11 -5.18 -16.25
N TYR A 336 8.45 -4.77 -17.30
CA TYR A 336 7.33 -3.84 -17.25
C TYR A 336 6.29 -4.18 -18.32
N SER A 337 5.05 -4.35 -17.91
CA SER A 337 3.90 -4.56 -18.79
C SER A 337 2.88 -3.46 -18.56
N LEU A 338 2.32 -2.92 -19.63
CA LEU A 338 1.32 -1.85 -19.59
C LEU A 338 0.05 -2.29 -20.32
N HIS A 339 -1.03 -2.43 -19.57
CA HIS A 339 -2.37 -2.68 -20.09
C HIS A 339 -3.08 -1.37 -20.45
N ASN A 340 -3.72 -1.33 -21.60
CA ASN A 340 -4.36 -0.12 -22.12
C ASN A 340 -5.70 0.24 -21.45
N GLY A 341 -6.17 -0.54 -20.50
CA GLY A 341 -7.43 -0.33 -19.78
C GLY A 341 -8.68 -0.86 -20.51
N SER A 342 -8.51 -1.69 -21.53
CA SER A 342 -9.65 -2.26 -22.31
C SER A 342 -10.41 -3.35 -21.55
N LEU A 343 -9.78 -4.05 -20.62
CA LEU A 343 -10.40 -5.09 -19.79
C LEU A 343 -10.73 -4.56 -18.39
N PHE A 344 -9.78 -3.88 -17.79
CA PHE A 344 -9.90 -3.21 -16.50
C PHE A 344 -8.83 -2.13 -16.35
N SER A 345 -8.95 -1.34 -15.31
CA SER A 345 -7.99 -0.30 -14.90
C SER A 345 -7.64 -0.51 -13.42
N TYR A 346 -6.60 0.18 -12.95
CA TYR A 346 -6.24 0.23 -11.54
C TYR A 346 -5.88 -1.15 -10.96
N ILE A 347 -4.85 -1.80 -11.52
CA ILE A 347 -4.14 -2.86 -10.79
C ILE A 347 -3.41 -2.18 -9.64
N ILE A 348 -3.77 -2.50 -8.40
CA ILE A 348 -3.22 -1.86 -7.21
C ILE A 348 -2.30 -2.75 -6.40
N VAL A 349 -2.42 -4.08 -6.55
CA VAL A 349 -1.50 -5.06 -5.95
C VAL A 349 -1.20 -6.17 -6.95
N VAL A 350 0.04 -6.64 -6.95
CA VAL A 350 0.52 -7.82 -7.67
C VAL A 350 1.09 -8.79 -6.67
N VAL A 351 0.41 -9.90 -6.43
CA VAL A 351 0.83 -10.92 -5.47
C VAL A 351 1.45 -12.10 -6.21
N PRO A 352 2.75 -12.34 -6.04
CA PRO A 352 3.42 -13.49 -6.64
C PRO A 352 3.07 -14.77 -5.87
N GLY A 353 2.35 -15.69 -6.53
CA GLY A 353 2.11 -17.04 -6.03
C GLY A 353 3.20 -18.01 -6.48
N LYS A 354 3.03 -19.32 -6.19
CA LYS A 354 4.00 -20.36 -6.57
C LYS A 354 4.17 -20.50 -8.08
N GLU A 355 3.06 -20.47 -8.82
CA GLU A 355 3.05 -20.74 -10.26
C GLU A 355 2.56 -19.55 -11.11
N LYS A 356 1.86 -18.61 -10.51
CA LYS A 356 1.20 -17.51 -11.22
C LYS A 356 1.12 -16.25 -10.36
N LEU A 357 0.87 -15.14 -11.01
CA LEU A 357 0.59 -13.85 -10.40
C LEU A 357 -0.91 -13.69 -10.15
N TYR A 358 -1.26 -13.05 -9.05
CA TYR A 358 -2.61 -12.64 -8.70
C TYR A 358 -2.68 -11.12 -8.68
N LEU A 359 -3.71 -10.55 -9.31
CA LEU A 359 -3.81 -9.11 -9.50
C LEU A 359 -5.06 -8.58 -8.80
N ALA A 360 -4.87 -7.68 -7.84
CA ALA A 360 -5.98 -6.94 -7.27
C ALA A 360 -6.35 -5.76 -8.18
N VAL A 361 -7.62 -5.68 -8.57
CA VAL A 361 -8.16 -4.64 -9.46
C VAL A 361 -9.14 -3.77 -8.71
N TYR A 362 -8.79 -2.50 -8.52
CA TYR A 362 -9.58 -1.52 -7.78
C TYR A 362 -10.42 -0.63 -8.71
N GLN A 363 -11.34 -1.23 -9.44
CA GLN A 363 -12.21 -0.50 -10.38
C GLN A 363 -13.68 -0.64 -10.00
N ASP A 364 -14.38 0.47 -9.82
CA ASP A 364 -15.82 0.46 -9.57
C ASP A 364 -16.56 -0.35 -10.65
N GLY A 365 -17.41 -1.28 -10.23
CA GLY A 365 -18.17 -2.16 -11.09
C GLY A 365 -17.41 -3.36 -11.66
N PHE A 366 -16.09 -3.45 -11.46
CA PHE A 366 -15.32 -4.66 -11.81
C PHE A 366 -15.76 -5.84 -10.93
N LYS A 367 -15.84 -7.02 -11.55
CA LYS A 367 -16.10 -8.29 -10.86
C LYS A 367 -15.20 -9.36 -11.43
N GLY A 368 -14.50 -10.05 -10.56
CA GLY A 368 -13.66 -11.17 -10.95
C GLY A 368 -12.39 -11.28 -10.12
N PHE A 369 -11.76 -12.44 -10.20
CA PHE A 369 -10.48 -12.75 -9.61
C PHE A 369 -9.47 -12.93 -10.74
N VAL A 370 -8.47 -12.07 -10.81
CA VAL A 370 -7.56 -11.96 -11.94
C VAL A 370 -6.26 -12.68 -11.64
N THR A 371 -5.86 -13.57 -12.54
CA THR A 371 -4.58 -14.27 -12.49
C THR A 371 -3.88 -14.23 -13.84
N MET A 372 -2.55 -14.31 -13.84
CA MET A 372 -1.75 -14.48 -15.05
C MET A 372 -0.51 -15.34 -14.77
N PRO A 373 0.02 -16.08 -15.76
CA PRO A 373 1.29 -16.77 -15.60
C PRO A 373 2.43 -15.76 -15.38
N TYR A 374 3.53 -16.23 -14.79
CA TYR A 374 4.76 -15.44 -14.78
C TYR A 374 5.23 -15.14 -16.21
N PRO A 375 5.75 -13.94 -16.48
CA PRO A 375 6.38 -13.64 -17.76
C PRO A 375 7.58 -14.54 -18.02
N ASN A 376 7.75 -14.97 -19.29
CA ASN A 376 8.75 -15.97 -19.65
C ASN A 376 10.22 -15.48 -19.57
N ASN A 377 10.45 -14.17 -19.43
CA ASN A 377 11.78 -13.55 -19.59
C ASN A 377 12.27 -12.83 -18.31
N ILE A 378 11.86 -13.29 -17.13
CA ILE A 378 12.26 -12.65 -15.88
C ILE A 378 13.12 -13.57 -15.04
#